data_4c717d35e29e1a78ba89e3ab425ae776
#
_entry.id   4c717d35e29e1a78ba89e3ab425ae776
#
_cell.length_a   1.000
_cell.length_b   1.000
_cell.length_c   1.000
_cell.angle_alpha   90.00
_cell.angle_beta   90.00
_cell.angle_gamma   90.00
#
_symmetry.space_group_name_H-M   'P 1'
#
loop_
_entity.id
_entity.type
_entity.pdbx_description
1 polymer ?
#
loop_
_entity_poly.entity_id
_entity_poly.type
_entity_poly.pdbx_seq_one_letter_code
_entity_poly.pdbx_strand_id
1 'polypeptide(L)'
;MTQNEFFILQGGRMSRSGLRQLMTTQQMKIQASYLAKYGQIITLAITYDRGMKMTNVLTLQITMLLLIFIGALVKKLKIVSPTGQKNINDLVIYLILPCNIVKSFMIDCDGNIFKQFGMVFIISIGIQIVSVILGKILYSKRQLGHRMSLQYGLICSNAGFLGNPVAEGVFGSIGLAMASIFLIPQRIMMWSSGIAIYTQSTDWKATIKKVVTHPCIIACFAGLLLMISQWTPPAIITNTITTIGNCNTAFSMMVIGMILADADIMSLFNFEVLRYSLLRLIIMPAVLFGICTLLDVPSLVTGVCVILTAMPAGATTSILASKYGCDEIFATKLVVASTILSMVTIPVWNIILTR
;
A
#
# COMPACT_ATOMS: atom_id res chain seq x y z
N MET A 1 49.54 34.04 9.50
CA MET A 1 50.26 34.74 8.41
C MET A 1 50.11 33.92 7.13
N THR A 2 49.38 34.42 6.16
CA THR A 2 49.22 33.76 4.85
C THR A 2 50.39 34.15 3.94
N GLN A 3 50.76 33.28 2.97
CA GLN A 3 51.84 33.55 2.01
C GLN A 3 51.75 34.94 1.31
N ASN A 4 50.57 35.52 1.28
CA ASN A 4 50.31 36.85 0.72
C ASN A 4 50.84 38.02 1.62
N GLU A 5 50.81 37.87 2.92
CA GLU A 5 51.37 38.88 3.86
C GLU A 5 52.89 38.91 3.78
N PHE A 6 53.51 37.76 3.47
CA PHE A 6 54.99 37.67 3.34
C PHE A 6 55.50 38.34 2.04
N PHE A 7 54.70 38.33 0.97
CA PHE A 7 55.09 38.93 -0.34
C PHE A 7 54.97 40.46 -0.35
N ILE A 8 54.01 41.02 0.41
CA ILE A 8 53.82 42.48 0.51
C ILE A 8 54.98 43.11 1.29
N LEU A 9 55.57 42.40 2.23
CA LEU A 9 56.73 42.86 3.04
C LEU A 9 58.06 42.89 2.30
N GLN A 10 58.21 42.23 1.13
CA GLN A 10 59.43 42.18 0.33
C GLN A 10 59.49 43.21 -0.82
N GLY A 11 58.54 44.15 -0.96
CA GLY A 11 58.66 45.26 -1.90
C GLY A 11 58.57 44.89 -3.40
N GLY A 12 58.15 43.67 -3.73
CA GLY A 12 58.02 43.20 -5.13
C GLY A 12 56.80 43.80 -5.84
N ARG A 13 56.99 44.58 -6.91
CA ARG A 13 55.91 45.07 -7.76
C ARG A 13 55.29 43.93 -8.56
N MET A 14 54.11 43.49 -8.18
CA MET A 14 53.32 42.51 -8.89
C MET A 14 52.68 43.18 -10.12
N SER A 15 52.73 42.55 -11.28
CA SER A 15 52.12 43.09 -12.49
C SER A 15 50.57 43.05 -12.34
N ARG A 16 49.86 43.99 -12.98
CA ARG A 16 48.38 44.07 -12.97
C ARG A 16 47.71 42.72 -13.48
N SER A 17 48.38 41.97 -14.33
CA SER A 17 47.96 40.67 -14.84
C SER A 17 48.09 39.58 -13.76
N GLY A 18 49.16 39.57 -12.98
CA GLY A 18 49.37 38.64 -11.87
C GLY A 18 48.36 38.83 -10.72
N LEU A 19 48.03 40.08 -10.40
CA LEU A 19 46.99 40.43 -9.44
C LEU A 19 45.60 39.96 -9.85
N ARG A 20 45.26 40.15 -11.15
CA ARG A 20 43.97 39.62 -11.67
C ARG A 20 43.90 38.10 -11.65
N GLN A 21 44.98 37.42 -11.98
CA GLN A 21 45.03 35.95 -11.96
C GLN A 21 44.94 35.36 -10.53
N LEU A 22 45.58 36.03 -9.53
CA LEU A 22 45.48 35.69 -8.11
C LEU A 22 44.07 35.95 -7.56
N MET A 23 43.44 37.08 -7.91
CA MET A 23 42.08 37.39 -7.51
C MET A 23 41.06 36.42 -8.09
N THR A 24 41.20 36.03 -9.36
CA THR A 24 40.32 35.01 -9.98
C THR A 24 40.48 33.61 -9.36
N THR A 25 41.71 33.22 -9.04
CA THR A 25 42.02 31.92 -8.39
C THR A 25 41.49 31.88 -6.96
N GLN A 26 41.61 32.99 -6.23
CA GLN A 26 41.12 33.09 -4.88
C GLN A 26 39.58 33.15 -4.81
N GLN A 27 38.95 33.86 -5.75
CA GLN A 27 37.48 33.84 -5.91
C GLN A 27 37.01 32.46 -6.26
N MET A 28 37.63 31.73 -7.19
CA MET A 28 37.28 30.34 -7.51
C MET A 28 37.42 29.40 -6.31
N LYS A 29 38.47 29.53 -5.51
CA LYS A 29 38.65 28.74 -4.28
C LYS A 29 37.58 29.03 -3.22
N ILE A 30 37.21 30.30 -3.05
CA ILE A 30 36.15 30.71 -2.14
C ILE A 30 34.80 30.14 -2.65
N GLN A 31 34.51 30.25 -3.95
CA GLN A 31 33.27 29.75 -4.56
C GLN A 31 33.20 28.22 -4.46
N ALA A 32 34.31 27.50 -4.70
CA ALA A 32 34.37 26.05 -4.55
C ALA A 32 34.19 25.63 -3.07
N SER A 33 34.72 26.38 -2.12
CA SER A 33 34.50 26.14 -0.67
C SER A 33 33.04 26.34 -0.26
N TYR A 34 32.38 27.39 -0.77
CA TYR A 34 30.93 27.60 -0.56
C TYR A 34 30.12 26.47 -1.16
N LEU A 35 30.38 26.08 -2.40
CA LEU A 35 29.66 24.97 -3.07
C LEU A 35 29.84 23.63 -2.32
N ALA A 36 31.04 23.34 -1.83
CA ALA A 36 31.31 22.16 -1.02
C ALA A 36 30.54 22.20 0.32
N LYS A 37 30.50 23.34 0.99
CA LYS A 37 29.78 23.54 2.25
C LYS A 37 28.26 23.43 2.05
N TYR A 38 27.72 24.04 0.99
CA TYR A 38 26.30 23.89 0.63
C TYR A 38 25.98 22.46 0.22
N GLY A 39 26.84 21.79 -0.53
CA GLY A 39 26.69 20.38 -0.89
C GLY A 39 26.64 19.49 0.36
N GLN A 40 27.49 19.71 1.37
CA GLN A 40 27.44 18.98 2.63
C GLN A 40 26.15 19.24 3.41
N ILE A 41 25.68 20.49 3.47
CA ILE A 41 24.42 20.85 4.14
C ILE A 41 23.23 20.19 3.45
N ILE A 42 23.20 20.21 2.12
CA ILE A 42 22.15 19.55 1.33
C ILE A 42 22.18 18.03 1.56
N THR A 43 23.35 17.41 1.55
CA THR A 43 23.51 15.98 1.82
C THR A 43 23.06 15.63 3.24
N LEU A 44 23.41 16.43 4.24
CA LEU A 44 22.96 16.26 5.62
C LEU A 44 21.44 16.42 5.75
N ALA A 45 20.85 17.42 5.09
CA ALA A 45 19.40 17.64 5.09
C ALA A 45 18.64 16.47 4.42
N ILE A 46 19.15 15.97 3.29
CA ILE A 46 18.58 14.80 2.60
C ILE A 46 18.70 13.54 3.47
N THR A 47 19.85 13.34 4.13
CA THR A 47 20.07 12.18 5.01
C THR A 47 19.18 12.24 6.25
N TYR A 48 18.99 13.44 6.83
CA TYR A 48 18.10 13.68 7.95
C TYR A 48 16.64 13.44 7.58
N ASP A 49 16.17 13.97 6.43
CA ASP A 49 14.79 13.77 5.92
C ASP A 49 14.51 12.28 5.63
N ARG A 50 15.48 11.58 5.02
CA ARG A 50 15.39 10.12 4.82
C ARG A 50 15.33 9.35 6.15
N GLY A 51 16.15 9.73 7.12
CA GLY A 51 16.13 9.14 8.45
C GLY A 51 14.80 9.33 9.15
N MET A 52 14.22 10.52 9.11
CA MET A 52 12.89 10.80 9.65
C MET A 52 11.78 10.01 8.94
N LYS A 53 11.79 9.96 7.60
CA LYS A 53 10.82 9.16 6.83
C LYS A 53 10.89 7.68 7.18
N MET A 54 12.09 7.12 7.29
CA MET A 54 12.28 5.71 7.65
C MET A 54 11.82 5.43 9.08
N THR A 55 12.08 6.31 10.04
CA THR A 55 11.59 6.20 11.41
C THR A 55 10.06 6.24 11.45
N ASN A 56 9.42 7.12 10.68
CA ASN A 56 7.97 7.22 10.59
C ASN A 56 7.34 5.95 10.00
N VAL A 57 7.95 5.37 8.95
CA VAL A 57 7.47 4.11 8.35
C VAL A 57 7.60 2.95 9.35
N LEU A 58 8.72 2.83 10.07
CA LEU A 58 8.90 1.79 11.09
C LEU A 58 7.91 1.96 12.24
N THR A 59 7.72 3.18 12.73
CA THR A 59 6.73 3.49 13.77
C THR A 59 5.32 3.09 13.34
N LEU A 60 4.94 3.42 12.09
CA LEU A 60 3.66 3.02 11.51
C LEU A 60 3.50 1.48 11.53
N GLN A 61 4.52 0.75 11.07
CA GLN A 61 4.47 -0.71 11.02
C GLN A 61 4.39 -1.33 12.42
N ILE A 62 5.16 -0.84 13.36
CA ILE A 62 5.11 -1.29 14.76
C ILE A 62 3.72 -1.01 15.35
N THR A 63 3.16 0.17 15.11
CA THR A 63 1.79 0.51 15.55
C THR A 63 0.76 -0.45 14.97
N MET A 64 0.84 -0.76 13.68
CA MET A 64 -0.05 -1.73 13.05
C MET A 64 0.09 -3.14 13.65
N LEU A 65 1.32 -3.60 13.91
CA LEU A 65 1.57 -4.89 14.56
C LEU A 65 1.03 -4.93 15.98
N LEU A 66 1.17 -3.85 16.76
CA LEU A 66 0.59 -3.75 18.09
C LEU A 66 -0.94 -3.79 18.06
N LEU A 67 -1.57 -3.11 17.11
CA LEU A 67 -3.04 -3.17 16.93
C LEU A 67 -3.52 -4.57 16.56
N ILE A 68 -2.78 -5.30 15.71
CA ILE A 68 -3.05 -6.70 15.38
C ILE A 68 -2.93 -7.56 16.65
N PHE A 69 -1.86 -7.36 17.45
CA PHE A 69 -1.67 -8.08 18.70
C PHE A 69 -2.80 -7.80 19.71
N ILE A 70 -3.21 -6.54 19.86
CA ILE A 70 -4.35 -6.14 20.70
C ILE A 70 -5.62 -6.83 20.22
N GLY A 71 -5.90 -6.87 18.92
CA GLY A 71 -7.04 -7.58 18.36
C GLY A 71 -7.04 -9.08 18.69
N ALA A 72 -5.88 -9.73 18.59
CA ALA A 72 -5.73 -11.13 18.98
C ALA A 72 -5.95 -11.34 20.48
N LEU A 73 -5.43 -10.44 21.32
CA LEU A 73 -5.61 -10.48 22.77
C LEU A 73 -7.09 -10.32 23.18
N VAL A 74 -7.78 -9.34 22.61
CA VAL A 74 -9.22 -9.08 22.84
C VAL A 74 -10.06 -10.33 22.51
N LYS A 75 -9.71 -11.04 21.45
CA LYS A 75 -10.37 -12.30 21.07
C LYS A 75 -10.05 -13.42 22.05
N LYS A 76 -8.78 -13.63 22.41
CA LYS A 76 -8.34 -14.67 23.36
C LYS A 76 -8.91 -14.46 24.77
N LEU A 77 -9.02 -13.21 25.20
CA LEU A 77 -9.65 -12.84 26.47
C LEU A 77 -11.19 -12.93 26.43
N LYS A 78 -11.77 -13.34 25.28
CA LYS A 78 -13.23 -13.47 25.09
C LYS A 78 -14.01 -12.16 25.32
N ILE A 79 -13.37 -11.00 25.23
CA ILE A 79 -14.02 -9.68 25.29
C ILE A 79 -14.97 -9.52 24.10
N VAL A 80 -14.55 -10.03 22.93
CA VAL A 80 -15.36 -10.05 21.71
C VAL A 80 -15.72 -11.50 21.36
N SER A 81 -17.01 -11.78 21.30
CA SER A 81 -17.54 -13.06 20.84
C SER A 81 -17.38 -13.24 19.31
N PRO A 82 -17.50 -14.46 18.77
CA PRO A 82 -17.50 -14.67 17.31
C PRO A 82 -18.55 -13.81 16.57
N THR A 83 -19.74 -13.67 17.13
CA THR A 83 -20.78 -12.78 16.59
C THR A 83 -20.37 -11.31 16.66
N GLY A 84 -19.77 -10.88 17.79
CA GLY A 84 -19.23 -9.53 17.95
C GLY A 84 -18.14 -9.19 16.93
N GLN A 85 -17.25 -10.15 16.66
CA GLN A 85 -16.23 -10.00 15.62
C GLN A 85 -16.84 -9.78 14.23
N LYS A 86 -17.89 -10.54 13.89
CA LYS A 86 -18.61 -10.36 12.63
C LYS A 86 -19.26 -8.97 12.55
N ASN A 87 -19.90 -8.52 13.63
CA ASN A 87 -20.52 -7.19 13.68
C ASN A 87 -19.50 -6.06 13.52
N ILE A 88 -18.31 -6.19 14.15
CA ILE A 88 -17.21 -5.23 13.99
C ILE A 88 -16.71 -5.23 12.54
N ASN A 89 -16.56 -6.41 11.93
CA ASN A 89 -16.16 -6.53 10.53
C ASN A 89 -17.16 -5.85 9.58
N ASP A 90 -18.46 -6.06 9.81
CA ASP A 90 -19.51 -5.43 9.04
C ASP A 90 -19.50 -3.90 9.23
N LEU A 91 -19.30 -3.40 10.45
CA LEU A 91 -19.15 -1.97 10.73
C LEU A 91 -17.98 -1.35 9.96
N VAL A 92 -16.85 -2.06 9.89
CA VAL A 92 -15.69 -1.60 9.10
C VAL A 92 -16.04 -1.53 7.62
N ILE A 93 -16.66 -2.58 7.06
CA ILE A 93 -16.95 -2.64 5.60
C ILE A 93 -18.03 -1.66 5.18
N TYR A 94 -19.11 -1.52 5.98
CA TYR A 94 -20.31 -0.77 5.58
C TYR A 94 -20.30 0.69 6.03
N LEU A 95 -19.45 1.07 6.99
CA LEU A 95 -19.43 2.44 7.52
C LEU A 95 -18.02 3.04 7.55
N ILE A 96 -17.08 2.43 8.28
CA ILE A 96 -15.78 3.05 8.58
C ILE A 96 -14.95 3.20 7.29
N LEU A 97 -14.80 2.13 6.53
CA LEU A 97 -14.02 2.12 5.29
C LEU A 97 -14.63 3.03 4.19
N PRO A 98 -15.95 3.04 3.94
CA PRO A 98 -16.56 4.03 3.07
C PRO A 98 -16.29 5.48 3.48
N CYS A 99 -16.42 5.83 4.76
CA CYS A 99 -16.09 7.16 5.24
C CYS A 99 -14.61 7.50 5.02
N ASN A 100 -13.70 6.56 5.29
CA ASN A 100 -12.27 6.76 5.05
C ASN A 100 -11.95 6.96 3.56
N ILE A 101 -12.62 6.22 2.67
CA ILE A 101 -12.49 6.41 1.22
C ILE A 101 -12.97 7.80 0.80
N VAL A 102 -14.17 8.21 1.19
CA VAL A 102 -14.70 9.56 0.86
C VAL A 102 -13.75 10.65 1.35
N LYS A 103 -13.29 10.54 2.61
CA LYS A 103 -12.29 11.46 3.19
C LYS A 103 -11.04 11.58 2.31
N SER A 104 -10.56 10.48 1.75
CA SER A 104 -9.31 10.46 0.96
C SER A 104 -9.39 11.21 -0.36
N PHE A 105 -10.59 11.45 -0.87
CA PHE A 105 -10.83 12.25 -2.07
C PHE A 105 -11.13 13.73 -1.77
N MET A 106 -11.21 14.13 -0.49
CA MET A 106 -11.33 15.55 -0.11
C MET A 106 -9.96 16.23 -0.19
N ILE A 107 -9.40 16.28 -1.39
CA ILE A 107 -8.08 16.85 -1.73
C ILE A 107 -8.23 17.76 -2.94
N ASP A 108 -7.32 18.71 -3.09
CA ASP A 108 -7.24 19.54 -4.29
C ASP A 108 -6.89 18.67 -5.50
N CYS A 109 -7.64 18.86 -6.59
CA CYS A 109 -7.46 18.08 -7.81
C CYS A 109 -6.78 18.93 -8.87
N ASP A 110 -5.62 18.49 -9.33
CA ASP A 110 -4.99 18.97 -10.53
C ASP A 110 -5.03 17.92 -11.66
N GLY A 111 -4.79 18.35 -12.90
CA GLY A 111 -4.80 17.43 -14.05
C GLY A 111 -3.73 16.34 -13.97
N ASN A 112 -2.69 16.52 -13.16
CA ASN A 112 -1.62 15.55 -12.96
C ASN A 112 -2.08 14.39 -12.06
N ILE A 113 -2.81 14.70 -11.00
CA ILE A 113 -3.43 13.70 -10.10
C ILE A 113 -4.40 12.80 -10.90
N PHE A 114 -5.19 13.40 -11.78
CA PHE A 114 -6.13 12.65 -12.62
C PHE A 114 -5.42 11.64 -13.55
N LYS A 115 -4.31 12.05 -14.18
CA LYS A 115 -3.48 11.14 -14.98
C LYS A 115 -2.93 10.00 -14.14
N GLN A 116 -2.45 10.28 -12.93
CA GLN A 116 -1.95 9.26 -12.01
C GLN A 116 -3.03 8.28 -11.59
N PHE A 117 -4.27 8.72 -11.33
CA PHE A 117 -5.40 7.82 -11.07
C PHE A 117 -5.69 6.90 -12.25
N GLY A 118 -5.65 7.43 -13.49
CA GLY A 118 -5.77 6.63 -14.71
C GLY A 118 -4.68 5.57 -14.83
N MET A 119 -3.42 5.91 -14.52
CA MET A 119 -2.31 4.97 -14.51
C MET A 119 -2.52 3.86 -13.47
N VAL A 120 -2.90 4.20 -12.23
CA VAL A 120 -3.21 3.24 -11.16
C VAL A 120 -4.32 2.28 -11.60
N PHE A 121 -5.37 2.78 -12.23
CA PHE A 121 -6.48 1.97 -12.72
C PHE A 121 -6.04 0.97 -13.80
N ILE A 122 -5.25 1.42 -14.79
CA ILE A 122 -4.72 0.58 -15.87
C ILE A 122 -3.76 -0.49 -15.31
N ILE A 123 -2.84 -0.11 -14.42
CA ILE A 123 -1.92 -1.05 -13.76
C ILE A 123 -2.71 -2.09 -12.97
N SER A 124 -3.75 -1.68 -12.24
CA SER A 124 -4.61 -2.61 -11.50
C SER A 124 -5.30 -3.62 -12.42
N ILE A 125 -5.83 -3.19 -13.58
CA ILE A 125 -6.40 -4.11 -14.57
C ILE A 125 -5.34 -5.11 -15.04
N GLY A 126 -4.13 -4.64 -15.37
CA GLY A 126 -3.03 -5.49 -15.78
C GLY A 126 -2.69 -6.56 -14.73
N ILE A 127 -2.61 -6.16 -13.45
CA ILE A 127 -2.36 -7.07 -12.32
C ILE A 127 -3.47 -8.11 -12.19
N GLN A 128 -4.74 -7.72 -12.34
CA GLN A 128 -5.86 -8.66 -12.28
C GLN A 128 -5.80 -9.69 -13.42
N ILE A 129 -5.49 -9.26 -14.64
CA ILE A 129 -5.32 -10.16 -15.80
C ILE A 129 -4.16 -11.14 -15.54
N VAL A 130 -3.00 -10.64 -15.12
CA VAL A 130 -1.83 -11.45 -14.77
C VAL A 130 -2.15 -12.44 -13.65
N SER A 131 -2.88 -12.01 -12.61
CA SER A 131 -3.30 -12.88 -11.49
C SER A 131 -4.18 -14.04 -11.96
N VAL A 132 -5.13 -13.80 -12.87
CA VAL A 132 -5.98 -14.86 -13.44
C VAL A 132 -5.15 -15.84 -14.28
N ILE A 133 -4.27 -15.32 -15.15
CA ILE A 133 -3.41 -16.14 -16.01
C ILE A 133 -2.47 -16.99 -15.17
N LEU A 134 -1.74 -16.39 -14.22
CA LEU A 134 -0.84 -17.11 -13.30
C LEU A 134 -1.60 -18.15 -12.48
N GLY A 135 -2.78 -17.82 -11.98
CA GLY A 135 -3.63 -18.75 -11.25
C GLY A 135 -3.99 -19.99 -12.07
N LYS A 136 -4.37 -19.80 -13.33
CA LYS A 136 -4.67 -20.89 -14.26
C LYS A 136 -3.43 -21.71 -14.61
N ILE A 137 -2.29 -21.08 -14.90
CA ILE A 137 -1.06 -21.79 -15.30
C ILE A 137 -0.45 -22.58 -14.13
N LEU A 138 -0.28 -21.94 -12.98
CA LEU A 138 0.47 -22.50 -11.86
C LEU A 138 -0.32 -23.53 -11.05
N TYR A 139 -1.65 -23.37 -10.98
CA TYR A 139 -2.49 -24.16 -10.07
C TYR A 139 -3.51 -25.07 -10.76
N SER A 140 -3.53 -25.15 -12.10
CA SER A 140 -4.49 -26.01 -12.86
C SER A 140 -4.44 -27.48 -12.48
N LYS A 141 -3.24 -28.00 -12.16
CA LYS A 141 -3.02 -29.42 -11.84
C LYS A 141 -3.17 -29.76 -10.35
N ARG A 142 -3.58 -28.80 -9.52
CA ARG A 142 -3.77 -29.00 -8.08
C ARG A 142 -5.13 -29.63 -7.76
N GLN A 143 -5.23 -30.25 -6.57
CA GLN A 143 -6.50 -30.75 -6.06
C GLN A 143 -7.55 -29.65 -6.07
N LEU A 144 -8.80 -29.97 -6.38
CA LEU A 144 -9.84 -29.00 -6.70
C LEU A 144 -10.01 -27.91 -5.61
N GLY A 145 -10.11 -28.28 -4.33
CA GLY A 145 -10.28 -27.33 -3.23
C GLY A 145 -9.08 -26.39 -3.06
N HIS A 146 -7.85 -26.94 -3.12
CA HIS A 146 -6.62 -26.15 -3.07
C HIS A 146 -6.52 -25.22 -4.29
N ARG A 147 -6.80 -25.72 -5.49
CA ARG A 147 -6.78 -24.96 -6.74
C ARG A 147 -7.67 -23.72 -6.67
N MET A 148 -8.91 -23.90 -6.22
CA MET A 148 -9.87 -22.82 -6.11
C MET A 148 -9.37 -21.72 -5.15
N SER A 149 -8.87 -22.10 -3.97
CA SER A 149 -8.37 -21.16 -2.97
C SER A 149 -7.11 -20.44 -3.42
N LEU A 150 -6.17 -21.14 -4.08
CA LEU A 150 -4.94 -20.55 -4.61
C LEU A 150 -5.22 -19.57 -5.75
N GLN A 151 -6.10 -19.93 -6.69
CA GLN A 151 -6.50 -19.07 -7.81
C GLN A 151 -7.24 -17.83 -7.32
N TYR A 152 -8.20 -18.01 -6.41
CA TYR A 152 -8.96 -16.90 -5.83
C TYR A 152 -8.06 -15.97 -5.02
N GLY A 153 -7.17 -16.51 -4.19
CA GLY A 153 -6.22 -15.73 -3.40
C GLY A 153 -5.27 -14.87 -4.23
N LEU A 154 -4.90 -15.30 -5.46
CA LEU A 154 -4.13 -14.46 -6.39
C LEU A 154 -4.94 -13.28 -6.92
N ILE A 155 -6.23 -13.45 -7.15
CA ILE A 155 -7.12 -12.40 -7.64
C ILE A 155 -7.49 -11.45 -6.51
N CYS A 156 -7.83 -11.98 -5.35
CA CYS A 156 -8.35 -11.24 -4.19
C CYS A 156 -7.33 -11.12 -3.07
N SER A 157 -6.60 -10.03 -3.06
CA SER A 157 -5.72 -9.69 -1.94
C SER A 157 -6.45 -8.94 -0.82
N ASN A 158 -5.83 -8.91 0.36
CA ASN A 158 -6.32 -8.15 1.51
C ASN A 158 -5.99 -6.65 1.42
N ALA A 159 -6.05 -6.10 0.20
CA ALA A 159 -5.71 -4.70 -0.05
C ALA A 159 -6.73 -3.72 0.57
N GLY A 160 -7.98 -4.15 0.82
CA GLY A 160 -8.99 -3.30 1.47
C GLY A 160 -8.72 -3.08 2.96
N PHE A 161 -8.49 -4.15 3.74
CA PHE A 161 -8.29 -4.07 5.18
C PHE A 161 -6.84 -3.75 5.57
N LEU A 162 -5.87 -4.37 4.90
CA LEU A 162 -4.46 -4.17 5.21
C LEU A 162 -3.82 -3.11 4.29
N GLY A 163 -4.12 -3.14 3.01
CA GLY A 163 -3.47 -2.28 2.02
C GLY A 163 -3.88 -0.81 2.13
N ASN A 164 -5.15 -0.49 2.35
CA ASN A 164 -5.60 0.90 2.51
C ASN A 164 -4.93 1.61 3.68
N PRO A 165 -4.90 1.05 4.93
CA PRO A 165 -4.16 1.65 6.03
C PRO A 165 -2.66 1.82 5.77
N VAL A 166 -2.03 0.85 5.10
CA VAL A 166 -0.61 0.95 4.73
C VAL A 166 -0.39 2.06 3.70
N ALA A 167 -1.21 2.11 2.66
CA ALA A 167 -1.12 3.15 1.63
C ALA A 167 -1.38 4.57 2.20
N GLU A 168 -2.36 4.70 3.10
CA GLU A 168 -2.64 5.95 3.80
C GLU A 168 -1.48 6.37 4.70
N GLY A 169 -0.94 5.43 5.47
CA GLY A 169 0.14 5.70 6.40
C GLY A 169 1.48 6.06 5.74
N VAL A 170 1.76 5.50 4.55
CA VAL A 170 3.01 5.74 3.81
C VAL A 170 2.90 6.95 2.87
N PHE A 171 1.77 7.08 2.18
CA PHE A 171 1.57 8.09 1.12
C PHE A 171 0.47 9.12 1.44
N GLY A 172 -0.08 9.10 2.65
CA GLY A 172 -1.14 10.03 3.06
C GLY A 172 -2.48 9.81 2.35
N SER A 173 -3.34 10.83 2.38
CA SER A 173 -4.69 10.76 1.79
C SER A 173 -4.67 10.47 0.29
N ILE A 174 -3.68 10.99 -0.46
CA ILE A 174 -3.52 10.71 -1.89
C ILE A 174 -3.22 9.22 -2.14
N GLY A 175 -2.40 8.59 -1.28
CA GLY A 175 -2.13 7.15 -1.33
C GLY A 175 -3.38 6.32 -1.10
N LEU A 176 -4.25 6.71 -0.15
CA LEU A 176 -5.52 6.06 0.08
C LEU A 176 -6.51 6.24 -1.09
N ALA A 177 -6.56 7.44 -1.68
CA ALA A 177 -7.38 7.70 -2.87
C ALA A 177 -6.95 6.80 -4.04
N MET A 178 -5.64 6.73 -4.32
CA MET A 178 -5.08 5.82 -5.34
C MET A 178 -5.35 4.35 -5.02
N ALA A 179 -5.23 3.94 -3.76
CA ALA A 179 -5.55 2.58 -3.32
C ALA A 179 -7.04 2.26 -3.56
N SER A 180 -7.92 3.21 -3.35
CA SER A 180 -9.36 3.05 -3.60
C SER A 180 -9.67 2.85 -5.09
N ILE A 181 -8.98 3.58 -5.98
CA ILE A 181 -9.03 3.39 -7.44
C ILE A 181 -8.49 2.01 -7.84
N PHE A 182 -7.32 1.62 -7.29
CA PHE A 182 -6.72 0.31 -7.54
C PHE A 182 -7.66 -0.85 -7.18
N LEU A 183 -8.45 -0.69 -6.13
CA LEU A 183 -9.37 -1.71 -5.65
C LEU A 183 -10.63 -1.88 -6.52
N ILE A 184 -10.95 -0.95 -7.42
CA ILE A 184 -12.14 -1.07 -8.30
C ILE A 184 -12.03 -2.31 -9.19
N PRO A 185 -11.00 -2.49 -10.03
CA PRO A 185 -10.83 -3.72 -10.83
C PRO A 185 -10.75 -4.98 -9.98
N GLN A 186 -10.08 -4.95 -8.82
CA GLN A 186 -10.00 -6.10 -7.92
C GLN A 186 -11.39 -6.52 -7.42
N ARG A 187 -12.26 -5.57 -7.06
CA ARG A 187 -13.62 -5.88 -6.61
C ARG A 187 -14.51 -6.42 -7.71
N ILE A 188 -14.37 -5.90 -8.92
CA ILE A 188 -15.04 -6.46 -10.10
C ILE A 188 -14.62 -7.92 -10.28
N MET A 189 -13.33 -8.21 -10.26
CA MET A 189 -12.80 -9.56 -10.40
C MET A 189 -13.19 -10.47 -9.24
N MET A 190 -13.22 -9.96 -8.02
CA MET A 190 -13.63 -10.68 -6.81
C MET A 190 -15.06 -11.24 -6.95
N TRP A 191 -16.00 -10.44 -7.44
CA TRP A 191 -17.42 -10.80 -7.56
C TRP A 191 -17.77 -11.45 -8.90
N SER A 192 -16.89 -11.43 -9.90
CA SER A 192 -17.07 -12.09 -11.21
C SER A 192 -16.27 -13.38 -11.30
N SER A 193 -15.04 -13.30 -11.82
CA SER A 193 -14.16 -14.45 -12.00
C SER A 193 -13.86 -15.16 -10.68
N GLY A 194 -13.78 -14.42 -9.57
CA GLY A 194 -13.55 -15.00 -8.26
C GLY A 194 -14.68 -15.93 -7.82
N ILE A 195 -15.94 -15.51 -7.95
CA ILE A 195 -17.08 -16.39 -7.66
C ILE A 195 -17.15 -17.54 -8.66
N ALA A 196 -16.90 -17.27 -9.95
CA ALA A 196 -16.93 -18.31 -10.98
C ALA A 196 -15.94 -19.46 -10.70
N ILE A 197 -14.82 -19.20 -10.04
CA ILE A 197 -13.87 -20.23 -9.60
C ILE A 197 -14.53 -21.23 -8.65
N TYR A 198 -15.37 -20.74 -7.72
CA TYR A 198 -16.04 -21.60 -6.73
C TYR A 198 -17.35 -22.20 -7.23
N THR A 199 -18.12 -21.47 -8.03
CA THR A 199 -19.46 -21.92 -8.50
C THR A 199 -19.45 -22.63 -9.85
N GLN A 200 -18.34 -22.51 -10.60
CA GLN A 200 -18.22 -22.94 -11.99
C GLN A 200 -19.27 -22.33 -12.93
N SER A 201 -19.94 -21.27 -12.49
CA SER A 201 -20.95 -20.52 -13.23
C SER A 201 -20.77 -19.01 -13.01
N THR A 202 -21.18 -18.19 -13.98
CA THR A 202 -21.11 -16.74 -13.88
C THR A 202 -22.47 -16.14 -14.19
N ASP A 203 -23.11 -15.56 -13.16
CA ASP A 203 -24.27 -14.69 -13.35
C ASP A 203 -23.80 -13.22 -13.40
N TRP A 204 -23.70 -12.68 -14.61
CA TRP A 204 -23.25 -11.32 -14.86
C TRP A 204 -24.16 -10.25 -14.25
N LYS A 205 -25.48 -10.48 -14.22
CA LYS A 205 -26.44 -9.51 -13.65
C LYS A 205 -26.28 -9.40 -12.15
N ALA A 206 -26.21 -10.54 -11.46
CA ALA A 206 -25.96 -10.58 -10.01
C ALA A 206 -24.59 -9.99 -9.67
N THR A 207 -23.58 -10.24 -10.49
CA THR A 207 -22.21 -9.69 -10.34
C THR A 207 -22.24 -8.17 -10.43
N ILE A 208 -22.79 -7.59 -11.50
CA ILE A 208 -22.86 -6.13 -11.69
C ILE A 208 -23.60 -5.50 -10.52
N LYS A 209 -24.73 -6.06 -10.10
CA LYS A 209 -25.51 -5.56 -8.96
C LYS A 209 -24.64 -5.53 -7.70
N LYS A 210 -23.92 -6.61 -7.35
CA LYS A 210 -23.07 -6.67 -6.16
C LYS A 210 -21.89 -5.68 -6.20
N VAL A 211 -21.30 -5.46 -7.37
CA VAL A 211 -20.21 -4.50 -7.54
C VAL A 211 -20.74 -3.08 -7.36
N VAL A 212 -21.79 -2.70 -8.08
CA VAL A 212 -22.31 -1.33 -8.07
C VAL A 212 -22.91 -0.95 -6.70
N THR A 213 -23.53 -1.92 -6.00
CA THR A 213 -24.07 -1.69 -4.65
C THR A 213 -23.07 -1.84 -3.53
N HIS A 214 -21.80 -2.17 -3.83
CA HIS A 214 -20.76 -2.30 -2.79
C HIS A 214 -20.44 -0.94 -2.16
N PRO A 215 -20.53 -0.79 -0.81
CA PRO A 215 -20.42 0.52 -0.15
C PRO A 215 -19.10 1.23 -0.44
N CYS A 216 -17.99 0.53 -0.55
CA CYS A 216 -16.72 1.14 -0.90
C CYS A 216 -16.63 1.59 -2.37
N ILE A 217 -17.36 0.95 -3.28
CA ILE A 217 -17.45 1.40 -4.69
C ILE A 217 -18.27 2.68 -4.75
N ILE A 218 -19.43 2.71 -4.07
CA ILE A 218 -20.26 3.91 -3.95
C ILE A 218 -19.47 5.07 -3.33
N ALA A 219 -18.74 4.80 -2.24
CA ALA A 219 -17.88 5.79 -1.59
C ALA A 219 -16.76 6.31 -2.51
N CYS A 220 -16.17 5.44 -3.34
CA CYS A 220 -15.15 5.85 -4.32
C CYS A 220 -15.74 6.80 -5.37
N PHE A 221 -16.90 6.47 -5.94
CA PHE A 221 -17.56 7.36 -6.90
C PHE A 221 -18.05 8.66 -6.26
N ALA A 222 -18.61 8.62 -5.05
CA ALA A 222 -19.00 9.81 -4.32
C ALA A 222 -17.79 10.71 -4.02
N GLY A 223 -16.68 10.11 -3.58
CA GLY A 223 -15.42 10.81 -3.33
C GLY A 223 -14.85 11.44 -4.61
N LEU A 224 -14.83 10.71 -5.73
CA LEU A 224 -14.41 11.25 -7.04
C LEU A 224 -15.28 12.44 -7.48
N LEU A 225 -16.59 12.36 -7.29
CA LEU A 225 -17.49 13.49 -7.59
C LEU A 225 -17.19 14.72 -6.72
N LEU A 226 -16.93 14.52 -5.41
CA LEU A 226 -16.51 15.60 -4.51
C LEU A 226 -15.20 16.23 -4.98
N MET A 227 -14.20 15.41 -5.31
CA MET A 227 -12.90 15.87 -5.79
C MET A 227 -13.01 16.62 -7.12
N ILE A 228 -13.80 16.14 -8.09
CA ILE A 228 -13.96 16.81 -9.40
C ILE A 228 -14.74 18.11 -9.27
N SER A 229 -15.81 18.11 -8.46
CA SER A 229 -16.63 19.30 -8.25
C SER A 229 -15.95 20.35 -7.40
N GLN A 230 -14.88 19.99 -6.69
CA GLN A 230 -14.21 20.84 -5.68
C GLN A 230 -15.19 21.43 -4.65
N TRP A 231 -16.36 20.76 -4.48
CA TRP A 231 -17.34 21.14 -3.49
C TRP A 231 -16.93 20.66 -2.11
N THR A 232 -16.80 21.60 -1.19
CA THR A 232 -16.49 21.31 0.21
C THR A 232 -17.79 21.14 0.99
N PRO A 233 -18.09 19.93 1.50
CA PRO A 233 -19.27 19.73 2.34
C PRO A 233 -19.20 20.60 3.63
N PRO A 234 -20.34 20.94 4.24
CA PRO A 234 -20.36 21.66 5.52
C PRO A 234 -19.44 21.00 6.56
N ALA A 235 -18.76 21.81 7.38
CA ALA A 235 -17.77 21.36 8.35
C ALA A 235 -18.27 20.22 9.26
N ILE A 236 -19.54 20.26 9.66
CA ILE A 236 -20.15 19.20 10.48
C ILE A 236 -20.08 17.84 9.75
N ILE A 237 -20.43 17.79 8.46
CA ILE A 237 -20.43 16.56 7.65
C ILE A 237 -18.99 16.09 7.44
N THR A 238 -18.09 17.00 7.05
CA THR A 238 -16.66 16.68 6.82
C THR A 238 -16.01 16.14 8.08
N ASN A 239 -16.24 16.79 9.24
CA ASN A 239 -15.70 16.36 10.52
C ASN A 239 -16.24 14.99 10.95
N THR A 240 -17.54 14.73 10.73
CA THR A 240 -18.15 13.44 11.03
C THR A 240 -17.54 12.34 10.18
N ILE A 241 -17.46 12.52 8.85
CA ILE A 241 -16.85 11.55 7.92
C ILE A 241 -15.38 11.30 8.31
N THR A 242 -14.63 12.34 8.60
CA THR A 242 -13.21 12.26 8.97
C THR A 242 -13.02 11.51 10.29
N THR A 243 -13.84 11.80 11.31
CA THR A 243 -13.76 11.14 12.61
C THR A 243 -14.03 9.63 12.50
N ILE A 244 -15.10 9.25 11.78
CA ILE A 244 -15.41 7.84 11.51
C ILE A 244 -14.30 7.21 10.67
N GLY A 245 -13.85 7.86 9.61
CA GLY A 245 -12.79 7.37 8.72
C GLY A 245 -11.47 7.11 9.44
N ASN A 246 -11.10 7.95 10.40
CA ASN A 246 -9.87 7.80 11.21
C ASN A 246 -9.85 6.51 12.04
N CYS A 247 -11.01 5.91 12.31
CA CYS A 247 -11.09 4.62 13.00
C CYS A 247 -10.62 3.45 12.12
N ASN A 248 -10.48 3.64 10.78
CA ASN A 248 -10.24 2.54 9.85
C ASN A 248 -9.00 1.73 10.19
N THR A 249 -7.85 2.34 10.39
CA THR A 249 -6.60 1.63 10.69
C THR A 249 -6.71 0.80 11.96
N ALA A 250 -7.25 1.37 13.05
CA ALA A 250 -7.38 0.68 14.32
C ALA A 250 -8.31 -0.53 14.22
N PHE A 251 -9.53 -0.33 13.70
CA PHE A 251 -10.49 -1.43 13.61
C PHE A 251 -10.07 -2.50 12.59
N SER A 252 -9.55 -2.12 11.43
CA SER A 252 -9.08 -3.08 10.43
C SER A 252 -7.95 -3.95 10.95
N MET A 253 -6.96 -3.37 11.64
CA MET A 253 -5.84 -4.13 12.22
C MET A 253 -6.31 -5.05 13.36
N MET A 254 -7.21 -4.56 14.24
CA MET A 254 -7.77 -5.41 15.30
C MET A 254 -8.60 -6.57 14.72
N VAL A 255 -9.39 -6.35 13.67
CA VAL A 255 -10.12 -7.44 12.98
C VAL A 255 -9.16 -8.50 12.45
N ILE A 256 -8.05 -8.09 11.80
CA ILE A 256 -7.01 -9.01 11.35
C ILE A 256 -6.44 -9.80 12.53
N GLY A 257 -6.14 -9.13 13.65
CA GLY A 257 -5.67 -9.76 14.89
C GLY A 257 -6.65 -10.80 15.45
N MET A 258 -7.94 -10.48 15.47
CA MET A 258 -8.98 -11.41 15.90
C MET A 258 -9.07 -12.66 15.00
N ILE A 259 -8.89 -12.49 13.67
CA ILE A 259 -8.85 -13.62 12.73
C ILE A 259 -7.61 -14.49 12.97
N LEU A 260 -6.44 -13.88 13.20
CA LEU A 260 -5.19 -14.60 13.46
C LEU A 260 -5.22 -15.37 14.81
N ALA A 261 -5.98 -14.88 15.78
CA ALA A 261 -6.07 -15.52 17.11
C ALA A 261 -6.68 -16.92 17.09
N ASP A 262 -7.54 -17.21 16.11
CA ASP A 262 -8.22 -18.49 15.96
C ASP A 262 -7.37 -19.52 15.16
N ALA A 263 -6.18 -19.12 14.67
CA ALA A 263 -5.34 -19.93 13.82
C ALA A 263 -4.40 -20.85 14.61
N ASP A 264 -4.33 -22.12 14.21
CA ASP A 264 -3.29 -23.05 14.67
C ASP A 264 -1.99 -22.85 13.88
N ILE A 265 -1.04 -22.12 14.50
CA ILE A 265 0.21 -21.69 13.86
C ILE A 265 1.06 -22.87 13.41
N MET A 266 1.06 -24.00 14.14
CA MET A 266 1.89 -25.16 13.84
C MET A 266 1.49 -25.86 12.53
N SER A 267 0.22 -25.79 12.15
CA SER A 267 -0.31 -26.42 10.94
C SER A 267 -0.35 -25.51 9.69
N LEU A 268 0.04 -24.21 9.83
CA LEU A 268 -0.14 -23.21 8.77
C LEU A 268 0.80 -23.39 7.57
N PHE A 269 2.04 -23.79 7.85
CA PHE A 269 3.10 -23.74 6.85
C PHE A 269 3.24 -25.10 6.15
N ASN A 270 2.67 -25.20 4.96
CA ASN A 270 2.99 -26.26 4.01
C ASN A 270 3.67 -25.68 2.76
N PHE A 271 4.26 -26.53 1.93
CA PHE A 271 5.01 -26.09 0.76
C PHE A 271 4.17 -25.30 -0.25
N GLU A 272 2.89 -25.62 -0.41
CA GLU A 272 1.99 -24.91 -1.32
C GLU A 272 1.68 -23.49 -0.84
N VAL A 273 1.43 -23.32 0.46
CA VAL A 273 1.18 -22.04 1.09
C VAL A 273 2.42 -21.15 1.06
N LEU A 274 3.61 -21.71 1.32
CA LEU A 274 4.87 -20.96 1.23
C LEU A 274 5.16 -20.50 -0.20
N ARG A 275 4.97 -21.40 -1.18
CA ARG A 275 5.15 -21.09 -2.60
C ARG A 275 4.18 -20.02 -3.09
N TYR A 276 2.92 -20.08 -2.67
CA TYR A 276 1.94 -19.05 -2.92
C TYR A 276 2.37 -17.70 -2.30
N SER A 277 2.77 -17.72 -1.03
CA SER A 277 3.18 -16.51 -0.31
C SER A 277 4.40 -15.86 -0.94
N LEU A 278 5.40 -16.64 -1.35
CA LEU A 278 6.57 -16.15 -2.09
C LEU A 278 6.16 -15.47 -3.40
N LEU A 279 5.29 -16.11 -4.17
CA LEU A 279 4.78 -15.55 -5.44
C LEU A 279 4.04 -14.23 -5.18
N ARG A 280 3.11 -14.23 -4.21
CA ARG A 280 2.21 -13.10 -3.96
C ARG A 280 2.89 -11.91 -3.29
N LEU A 281 3.71 -12.17 -2.26
CA LEU A 281 4.30 -11.12 -1.42
C LEU A 281 5.63 -10.59 -1.94
N ILE A 282 6.33 -11.36 -2.79
CA ILE A 282 7.66 -11.00 -3.25
C ILE A 282 7.74 -10.94 -4.78
N ILE A 283 7.43 -12.04 -5.49
CA ILE A 283 7.67 -12.12 -6.94
C ILE A 283 6.78 -11.15 -7.71
N MET A 284 5.46 -11.19 -7.49
CA MET A 284 4.53 -10.30 -8.21
C MET A 284 4.83 -8.82 -7.98
N PRO A 285 5.01 -8.33 -6.73
CA PRO A 285 5.35 -6.92 -6.52
C PRO A 285 6.74 -6.56 -7.04
N ALA A 286 7.74 -7.47 -7.00
CA ALA A 286 9.06 -7.23 -7.55
C ALA A 286 9.03 -7.06 -9.09
N VAL A 287 8.29 -7.92 -9.78
CA VAL A 287 8.10 -7.80 -11.23
C VAL A 287 7.38 -6.50 -11.57
N LEU A 288 6.32 -6.16 -10.84
CA LEU A 288 5.61 -4.90 -11.03
C LEU A 288 6.53 -3.70 -10.79
N PHE A 289 7.31 -3.71 -9.73
CA PHE A 289 8.28 -2.66 -9.41
C PHE A 289 9.29 -2.48 -10.56
N GLY A 290 9.86 -3.58 -11.06
CA GLY A 290 10.76 -3.55 -12.21
C GLY A 290 10.11 -2.99 -13.47
N ILE A 291 8.88 -3.40 -13.80
CA ILE A 291 8.13 -2.87 -14.96
C ILE A 291 7.87 -1.37 -14.80
N CYS A 292 7.37 -0.94 -13.64
CA CYS A 292 7.10 0.47 -13.39
C CYS A 292 8.36 1.33 -13.48
N THR A 293 9.50 0.83 -12.98
CA THR A 293 10.79 1.52 -13.06
C THR A 293 11.27 1.61 -14.50
N LEU A 294 11.14 0.55 -15.31
CA LEU A 294 11.53 0.54 -16.72
C LEU A 294 10.66 1.46 -17.60
N LEU A 295 9.41 1.68 -17.21
CA LEU A 295 8.45 2.54 -17.92
C LEU A 295 8.40 3.97 -17.37
N ASP A 296 9.31 4.36 -16.48
CA ASP A 296 9.36 5.67 -15.82
C ASP A 296 8.00 6.11 -15.20
N VAL A 297 7.27 5.14 -14.61
CA VAL A 297 6.01 5.42 -13.92
C VAL A 297 6.29 6.29 -12.68
N PRO A 298 5.49 7.34 -12.40
CA PRO A 298 5.68 8.19 -11.24
C PRO A 298 5.83 7.40 -9.94
N SER A 299 6.77 7.79 -9.08
CA SER A 299 7.15 7.05 -7.86
C SER A 299 5.97 6.80 -6.91
N LEU A 300 5.05 7.76 -6.79
CA LEU A 300 3.84 7.62 -6.00
C LEU A 300 2.91 6.52 -6.54
N VAL A 301 2.66 6.50 -7.86
CA VAL A 301 1.85 5.48 -8.53
C VAL A 301 2.50 4.09 -8.37
N THR A 302 3.81 4.02 -8.62
CA THR A 302 4.61 2.79 -8.45
C THR A 302 4.51 2.30 -7.01
N GLY A 303 4.74 3.17 -6.04
CA GLY A 303 4.71 2.83 -4.62
C GLY A 303 3.36 2.25 -4.18
N VAL A 304 2.26 2.93 -4.51
CA VAL A 304 0.91 2.47 -4.17
C VAL A 304 0.60 1.13 -4.85
N CYS A 305 0.85 1.00 -6.16
CA CYS A 305 0.55 -0.22 -6.89
C CYS A 305 1.38 -1.43 -6.41
N VAL A 306 2.66 -1.24 -6.11
CA VAL A 306 3.55 -2.29 -5.59
C VAL A 306 3.12 -2.74 -4.21
N ILE A 307 2.83 -1.79 -3.28
CA ILE A 307 2.36 -2.12 -1.93
C ILE A 307 1.05 -2.90 -2.00
N LEU A 308 0.07 -2.46 -2.79
CA LEU A 308 -1.23 -3.16 -2.90
C LEU A 308 -1.10 -4.53 -3.57
N THR A 309 -0.13 -4.68 -4.49
CA THR A 309 0.19 -5.98 -5.08
C THR A 309 0.89 -6.90 -4.07
N ALA A 310 1.68 -6.37 -3.13
CA ALA A 310 2.34 -7.13 -2.06
C ALA A 310 1.40 -7.54 -0.91
N MET A 311 0.10 -7.23 -0.97
CA MET A 311 -0.84 -7.63 0.07
C MET A 311 -1.12 -9.14 0.05
N PRO A 312 -1.31 -9.76 1.24
CA PRO A 312 -1.60 -11.19 1.38
C PRO A 312 -2.97 -11.58 0.81
N ALA A 313 -3.30 -12.85 0.83
CA ALA A 313 -4.63 -13.33 0.44
C ALA A 313 -5.73 -12.66 1.26
N GLY A 314 -6.83 -12.29 0.61
CA GLY A 314 -7.98 -11.71 1.28
C GLY A 314 -8.76 -12.73 2.12
N ALA A 315 -9.30 -12.30 3.27
CA ALA A 315 -10.14 -13.15 4.14
C ALA A 315 -11.35 -13.75 3.41
N THR A 316 -11.81 -13.10 2.34
CA THR A 316 -12.87 -13.63 1.47
C THR A 316 -12.53 -14.98 0.85
N THR A 317 -11.26 -15.36 0.75
CA THR A 317 -10.83 -16.67 0.26
C THR A 317 -11.37 -17.79 1.14
N SER A 318 -11.21 -17.69 2.46
CA SER A 318 -11.74 -18.69 3.41
C SER A 318 -13.26 -18.64 3.51
N ILE A 319 -13.84 -17.43 3.51
CA ILE A 319 -15.31 -17.24 3.60
C ILE A 319 -16.01 -17.90 2.40
N LEU A 320 -15.49 -17.71 1.18
CA LEU A 320 -16.09 -18.32 0.00
C LEU A 320 -15.82 -19.82 -0.08
N ALA A 321 -14.64 -20.28 0.34
CA ALA A 321 -14.36 -21.71 0.44
C ALA A 321 -15.37 -22.41 1.34
N SER A 322 -15.63 -21.86 2.54
CA SER A 322 -16.65 -22.35 3.47
C SER A 322 -18.06 -22.32 2.84
N LYS A 323 -18.44 -21.17 2.27
CA LYS A 323 -19.78 -20.97 1.69
C LYS A 323 -20.11 -21.96 0.57
N TYR A 324 -19.13 -22.33 -0.24
CA TYR A 324 -19.30 -23.20 -1.41
C TYR A 324 -18.85 -24.66 -1.17
N GLY A 325 -18.60 -25.03 0.11
CA GLY A 325 -18.26 -26.40 0.49
C GLY A 325 -16.90 -26.89 -0.04
N CYS A 326 -15.95 -25.94 -0.25
CA CYS A 326 -14.59 -26.23 -0.64
C CYS A 326 -13.69 -26.45 0.59
N ASP A 327 -12.38 -26.67 0.38
CA ASP A 327 -11.44 -26.85 1.47
C ASP A 327 -11.21 -25.55 2.26
N GLU A 328 -12.10 -25.30 3.26
CA GLU A 328 -12.04 -24.14 4.15
C GLU A 328 -10.78 -24.13 5.00
N ILE A 329 -10.31 -25.31 5.43
CA ILE A 329 -9.11 -25.43 6.27
C ILE A 329 -7.88 -24.95 5.49
N PHE A 330 -7.72 -25.42 4.26
CA PHE A 330 -6.62 -24.97 3.40
C PHE A 330 -6.72 -23.49 3.05
N ALA A 331 -7.92 -22.98 2.71
CA ALA A 331 -8.15 -21.58 2.43
C ALA A 331 -7.82 -20.68 3.62
N THR A 332 -8.19 -21.10 4.84
CA THR A 332 -7.85 -20.37 6.06
C THR A 332 -6.35 -20.38 6.32
N LYS A 333 -5.67 -21.52 6.16
CA LYS A 333 -4.20 -21.61 6.25
C LYS A 333 -3.52 -20.65 5.27
N LEU A 334 -4.01 -20.59 4.03
CA LEU A 334 -3.48 -19.70 2.99
C LEU A 334 -3.55 -18.22 3.39
N VAL A 335 -4.74 -17.80 3.87
CA VAL A 335 -4.99 -16.41 4.32
C VAL A 335 -4.10 -16.06 5.50
N VAL A 336 -4.12 -16.90 6.54
CA VAL A 336 -3.42 -16.62 7.80
C VAL A 336 -1.90 -16.65 7.61
N ALA A 337 -1.35 -17.67 6.98
CA ALA A 337 0.09 -17.77 6.75
C ALA A 337 0.61 -16.63 5.88
N SER A 338 -0.08 -16.31 4.77
CA SER A 338 0.33 -15.16 3.93
C SER A 338 0.22 -13.83 4.70
N THR A 339 -0.76 -13.67 5.60
CA THR A 339 -0.89 -12.47 6.44
C THR A 339 0.27 -12.37 7.44
N ILE A 340 0.65 -13.47 8.11
CA ILE A 340 1.81 -13.48 9.01
C ILE A 340 3.10 -13.13 8.27
N LEU A 341 3.34 -13.75 7.10
CA LEU A 341 4.51 -13.45 6.29
C LEU A 341 4.51 -12.00 5.76
N SER A 342 3.34 -11.44 5.50
CA SER A 342 3.21 -10.05 5.06
C SER A 342 3.63 -9.03 6.12
N MET A 343 3.57 -9.39 7.42
CA MET A 343 4.06 -8.53 8.51
C MET A 343 5.56 -8.24 8.41
N VAL A 344 6.31 -9.10 7.71
CA VAL A 344 7.74 -8.91 7.45
C VAL A 344 7.95 -8.30 6.06
N THR A 345 7.23 -8.77 5.05
CA THR A 345 7.48 -8.33 3.67
C THR A 345 6.98 -6.91 3.37
N ILE A 346 5.88 -6.46 4.00
CA ILE A 346 5.35 -5.10 3.81
C ILE A 346 6.33 -4.04 4.32
N PRO A 347 6.90 -4.11 5.55
CA PRO A 347 7.97 -3.22 5.99
C PRO A 347 9.15 -3.15 5.03
N VAL A 348 9.58 -4.30 4.49
CA VAL A 348 10.68 -4.36 3.52
C VAL A 348 10.33 -3.60 2.24
N TRP A 349 9.14 -3.83 1.68
CA TRP A 349 8.67 -3.08 0.51
C TRP A 349 8.56 -1.58 0.78
N ASN A 350 8.04 -1.18 1.96
CA ASN A 350 7.96 0.23 2.35
C ASN A 350 9.35 0.89 2.37
N ILE A 351 10.36 0.21 2.92
CA ILE A 351 11.74 0.71 2.92
C ILE A 351 12.31 0.84 1.50
N ILE A 352 12.03 -0.11 0.62
CA ILE A 352 12.49 -0.06 -0.79
C ILE A 352 11.84 1.10 -1.54
N LEU A 353 10.55 1.33 -1.35
CA LEU A 353 9.76 2.31 -2.08
C LEU A 353 9.91 3.76 -1.55
N THR A 354 10.38 3.93 -0.33
CA THR A 354 10.63 5.24 0.28
C THR A 354 12.08 5.71 0.14
N ARG A 355 12.95 4.90 -0.46
CA ARG A 355 14.33 5.25 -0.83
C ARG A 355 14.37 6.04 -2.13
#